data_de27c33c9ade52ba19e4bfc9a5b22063
#
_entry.id   de27c33c9ade52ba19e4bfc9a5b22063
#
_cell.length_a   1.000
_cell.length_b   1.000
_cell.length_c   1.000
_cell.angle_alpha   90.00
_cell.angle_beta   90.00
_cell.angle_gamma   90.00
#
_symmetry.space_group_name_H-M   'P 1'
#
loop_
_entity.id
_entity.type
_entity.pdbx_description
1 polymer ?
#
loop_
_entity_poly.entity_id
_entity_poly.type
_entity_poly.pdbx_seq_one_letter_code
_entity_poly.pdbx_strand_id
1 'polypeptide(L)'
;MKIFKNFIGLAALALCLGFASCSSDDDAPSYSNVAVSNSELMTILKAKGYQFDENGKMLLDDKANSTTSLDLSGTKVDTAALKELSVFPNLKELNLSRNGYGPIFHIASLPSQITGLDLQGNDIYDFDGLVTAKVENDEVKATILHEFTKLYLPASCKYNVEDLMPFYTQNETENKTVDMQMVNDKGSLEKYNTLREIPDEYFRAYLKQKFASLFTDDTHIDISKPMKNSEQGESIHLWYSSQYENIDKINSIEGVEYFVNNPYYQDFYVSIGYTKHYTIGYIMPGANIKGLQFTNISTPNGVDLTKAKKLANVTFGNDDYLTSLDLSNTVVANQQLDDIDATVSNMLQITNCKNLSSLMLPKDPIGIINTVLLSNLPSLNNVDLSSIKAISTLCIFQMHNASIKYPALTNVYYTAKNTLEELASKRKISFSLSKNVFEKSETQNFITSYKASLRDRYNSYEEYDSFPWSENI
;
A
#
# COMPACT_ATOMS: atom_id res chain seq x y z
N MET A 1 -19.94 -12.77 42.67
CA MET A 1 -18.68 -13.07 43.37
C MET A 1 -17.53 -12.92 42.41
N LYS A 2 -16.67 -11.95 42.67
CA LYS A 2 -15.36 -11.60 42.08
C LYS A 2 -15.26 -11.20 40.59
N ILE A 3 -15.24 -9.93 40.44
CA ILE A 3 -14.78 -9.05 39.37
C ILE A 3 -13.25 -9.15 39.27
N PHE A 4 -12.73 -9.35 38.04
CA PHE A 4 -11.32 -9.01 37.75
C PHE A 4 -11.28 -7.82 36.79
N LYS A 5 -10.86 -6.69 37.33
CA LYS A 5 -10.47 -5.49 36.57
C LYS A 5 -9.03 -5.68 36.11
N ASN A 6 -8.80 -5.63 34.81
CA ASN A 6 -7.46 -5.44 34.29
C ASN A 6 -7.19 -3.95 34.08
N PHE A 7 -6.26 -3.46 34.87
CA PHE A 7 -5.65 -2.14 34.75
C PHE A 7 -4.62 -2.19 33.60
N ILE A 8 -4.83 -1.37 32.61
CA ILE A 8 -3.76 -0.99 31.67
C ILE A 8 -3.10 0.24 32.26
N GLY A 9 -1.88 0.06 32.73
CA GLY A 9 -1.08 1.13 33.32
C GLY A 9 -0.56 2.09 32.25
N LEU A 10 -1.05 3.30 32.30
CA LEU A 10 -0.49 4.45 31.60
C LEU A 10 0.76 4.87 32.35
N ALA A 11 1.94 4.63 31.81
CA ALA A 11 3.18 5.16 32.36
C ALA A 11 3.33 6.64 31.98
N ALA A 12 2.75 7.51 32.78
CA ALA A 12 3.06 8.92 32.75
C ALA A 12 4.46 9.14 33.33
N LEU A 13 5.42 9.49 32.47
CA LEU A 13 6.75 9.92 32.92
C LEU A 13 6.63 11.37 33.39
N ALA A 14 6.46 11.54 34.70
CA ALA A 14 6.53 12.85 35.33
C ALA A 14 7.99 13.33 35.31
N LEU A 15 8.30 14.36 34.53
CA LEU A 15 9.54 15.10 34.66
C LEU A 15 9.45 15.95 35.93
N CYS A 16 10.14 15.54 36.97
CA CYS A 16 10.41 16.37 38.11
C CYS A 16 11.44 17.45 37.72
N LEU A 17 10.98 18.68 37.52
CA LEU A 17 11.84 19.86 37.51
C LEU A 17 12.26 20.15 38.95
N GLY A 18 13.43 19.70 39.30
CA GLY A 18 14.10 20.14 40.52
C GLY A 18 14.77 21.49 40.27
N PHE A 19 14.20 22.57 40.77
CA PHE A 19 14.91 23.84 40.91
C PHE A 19 15.90 23.69 42.08
N ALA A 20 17.17 23.60 41.78
CA ALA A 20 18.24 23.80 42.74
C ALA A 20 18.83 25.19 42.49
N SER A 21 18.82 25.93 43.58
CA SER A 21 19.26 27.31 43.78
C SER A 21 20.75 27.53 43.49
N CYS A 22 21.06 28.75 43.03
CA CYS A 22 22.34 29.40 42.83
C CYS A 22 23.48 28.96 43.74
N SER A 23 24.62 28.65 43.10
CA SER A 23 25.93 29.19 43.52
C SER A 23 26.82 29.27 42.28
N SER A 24 27.46 30.44 42.11
CA SER A 24 28.49 30.73 41.17
C SER A 24 29.63 29.72 41.26
N ASP A 25 29.84 29.00 40.13
CA ASP A 25 31.15 28.52 39.74
C ASP A 25 31.07 27.91 38.33
N ASP A 26 31.93 28.38 37.45
CA ASP A 26 32.30 27.93 36.10
C ASP A 26 31.24 27.12 35.34
N ASP A 27 30.63 27.75 34.33
CA ASP A 27 29.71 27.13 33.40
C ASP A 27 30.41 25.99 32.66
N ALA A 28 30.35 24.77 33.27
CA ALA A 28 30.75 23.58 32.53
C ALA A 28 29.84 23.45 31.31
N PRO A 29 30.39 23.20 30.13
CA PRO A 29 29.62 23.13 28.88
C PRO A 29 28.53 22.06 29.00
N SER A 30 27.28 22.47 28.78
CA SER A 30 26.12 21.58 28.78
C SER A 30 25.99 20.86 27.45
N TYR A 31 25.84 19.54 27.47
CA TYR A 31 25.69 18.73 26.27
C TYR A 31 24.33 18.03 26.20
N SER A 32 23.89 17.71 25.00
CA SER A 32 22.65 16.95 24.77
C SER A 32 22.70 15.57 25.44
N ASN A 33 21.54 15.09 25.91
CA ASN A 33 21.43 13.74 26.50
C ASN A 33 21.63 12.64 25.45
N VAL A 34 21.27 12.92 24.20
CA VAL A 34 21.38 12.01 23.05
C VAL A 34 22.58 12.41 22.20
N ALA A 35 23.21 11.47 21.54
CA ALA A 35 24.31 11.72 20.61
C ALA A 35 23.80 11.65 19.16
N VAL A 36 24.47 12.39 18.26
CA VAL A 36 24.35 12.20 16.80
C VAL A 36 25.38 11.14 16.39
N SER A 37 24.93 9.99 15.96
CA SER A 37 25.78 8.88 15.54
C SER A 37 25.96 8.82 14.02
N ASN A 38 25.01 9.35 13.27
CA ASN A 38 25.07 9.41 11.80
C ASN A 38 26.11 10.43 11.36
N SER A 39 27.16 9.96 10.67
CA SER A 39 28.31 10.78 10.27
C SER A 39 27.97 11.86 9.25
N GLU A 40 27.00 11.62 8.37
CA GLU A 40 26.53 12.57 7.37
C GLU A 40 25.75 13.70 8.04
N LEU A 41 24.77 13.36 8.87
CA LEU A 41 24.02 14.35 9.67
C LEU A 41 24.97 15.17 10.56
N MET A 42 25.93 14.52 11.23
CA MET A 42 26.95 15.20 12.03
C MET A 42 27.72 16.22 11.20
N THR A 43 28.12 15.86 9.98
CA THR A 43 28.85 16.75 9.06
C THR A 43 28.01 17.94 8.65
N ILE A 44 26.74 17.71 8.31
CA ILE A 44 25.78 18.76 7.97
C ILE A 44 25.59 19.73 9.14
N LEU A 45 25.39 19.22 10.35
CA LEU A 45 25.18 20.03 11.55
C LEU A 45 26.44 20.83 11.91
N LYS A 46 27.63 20.25 11.82
CA LYS A 46 28.91 20.97 12.00
C LYS A 46 29.09 22.09 10.97
N ALA A 47 28.76 21.83 9.71
CA ALA A 47 28.80 22.84 8.67
C ALA A 47 27.82 23.99 8.92
N LYS A 48 26.72 23.74 9.63
CA LYS A 48 25.78 24.76 10.12
C LYS A 48 26.24 25.46 11.42
N GLY A 49 27.41 25.07 11.96
CA GLY A 49 28.07 25.70 13.10
C GLY A 49 27.64 25.17 14.46
N TYR A 50 27.06 23.97 14.54
CA TYR A 50 26.84 23.28 15.80
C TYR A 50 28.09 22.51 16.22
N GLN A 51 28.34 22.45 17.53
CA GLN A 51 29.52 21.82 18.10
C GLN A 51 29.16 20.53 18.81
N PHE A 52 30.08 19.58 18.79
CA PHE A 52 29.88 18.23 19.35
C PHE A 52 31.14 17.80 20.12
N ASP A 53 30.93 17.06 21.20
CA ASP A 53 32.01 16.38 21.90
C ASP A 53 32.52 15.13 21.13
N GLU A 54 33.48 14.45 21.67
CA GLU A 54 34.06 13.22 21.09
C GLU A 54 33.08 12.03 21.02
N ASN A 55 32.01 12.07 21.83
CA ASN A 55 30.96 11.07 21.89
C ASN A 55 29.76 11.41 21.00
N GLY A 56 29.83 12.50 20.22
CA GLY A 56 28.75 12.95 19.35
C GLY A 56 27.60 13.67 20.05
N LYS A 57 27.77 14.08 21.31
CA LYS A 57 26.80 14.91 22.02
C LYS A 57 26.94 16.35 21.61
N MET A 58 25.83 17.00 21.31
CA MET A 58 25.82 18.41 20.88
C MET A 58 26.00 19.35 22.07
N LEU A 59 26.89 20.35 21.92
CA LEU A 59 27.00 21.45 22.89
C LEU A 59 25.72 22.27 22.85
N LEU A 60 25.10 22.43 24.01
CA LEU A 60 23.87 23.22 24.21
C LEU A 60 24.21 24.68 24.50
N ASP A 61 24.86 25.32 23.55
CA ASP A 61 25.13 26.76 23.57
C ASP A 61 23.86 27.55 23.21
N ASP A 62 23.96 28.88 23.21
CA ASP A 62 22.85 29.78 22.88
C ASP A 62 22.25 29.47 21.49
N LYS A 63 23.09 29.08 20.53
CA LYS A 63 22.64 28.71 19.19
C LYS A 63 21.80 27.45 19.22
N ALA A 64 22.32 26.39 19.84
CA ALA A 64 21.60 25.11 19.93
C ALA A 64 20.28 25.28 20.70
N ASN A 65 20.32 26.02 21.81
CA ASN A 65 19.14 26.28 22.65
C ASN A 65 18.11 27.19 21.97
N SER A 66 18.53 28.13 21.13
CA SER A 66 17.61 29.02 20.40
C SER A 66 17.08 28.44 19.09
N THR A 67 17.60 27.28 18.64
CA THR A 67 17.17 26.65 17.38
C THR A 67 15.77 26.07 17.52
N THR A 68 14.80 26.73 16.92
CA THR A 68 13.39 26.26 16.81
C THR A 68 13.03 25.76 15.43
N SER A 69 13.82 26.12 14.41
CA SER A 69 13.66 25.68 13.01
C SER A 69 15.03 25.32 12.43
N LEU A 70 15.06 24.23 11.66
CA LEU A 70 16.29 23.76 11.02
C LEU A 70 16.04 23.48 9.53
N ASP A 71 16.84 24.13 8.69
CA ASP A 71 16.82 23.89 7.25
C ASP A 71 17.82 22.81 6.86
N LEU A 72 17.29 21.67 6.40
CA LEU A 72 18.02 20.53 5.83
C LEU A 72 17.64 20.28 4.36
N SER A 73 17.12 21.31 3.68
CA SER A 73 16.70 21.20 2.28
C SER A 73 17.87 20.82 1.36
N GLY A 74 17.65 19.89 0.45
CA GLY A 74 18.63 19.47 -0.55
C GLY A 74 19.90 18.82 0.00
N THR A 75 19.97 18.49 1.29
CA THR A 75 21.14 17.86 1.92
C THR A 75 21.23 16.37 1.65
N LYS A 76 20.13 15.75 1.20
CA LYS A 76 19.97 14.30 1.00
C LYS A 76 20.19 13.48 2.28
N VAL A 77 19.98 14.09 3.45
CA VAL A 77 20.08 13.39 4.73
C VAL A 77 19.15 12.19 4.76
N ASP A 78 19.67 11.06 5.22
CA ASP A 78 18.87 9.83 5.35
C ASP A 78 17.76 10.03 6.39
N THR A 79 16.52 9.60 6.07
CA THR A 79 15.39 9.64 6.99
C THR A 79 15.66 8.89 8.28
N ALA A 80 16.45 7.80 8.26
CA ALA A 80 16.84 7.05 9.46
C ALA A 80 17.64 7.90 10.47
N ALA A 81 18.35 8.94 10.00
CA ALA A 81 19.11 9.84 10.85
C ALA A 81 18.27 10.97 11.49
N LEU A 82 17.07 11.24 10.98
CA LEU A 82 16.26 12.38 11.42
C LEU A 82 15.89 12.31 12.91
N LYS A 83 15.70 11.11 13.46
CA LYS A 83 15.38 10.93 14.88
C LYS A 83 16.48 11.45 15.81
N GLU A 84 17.72 11.47 15.33
CA GLU A 84 18.86 12.01 16.08
C GLU A 84 18.79 13.53 16.27
N LEU A 85 17.93 14.24 15.51
CA LEU A 85 17.65 15.67 15.71
C LEU A 85 16.97 15.96 17.05
N SER A 86 16.59 14.96 17.81
CA SER A 86 16.16 15.08 19.21
C SER A 86 17.24 15.65 20.14
N VAL A 87 18.48 15.79 19.66
CA VAL A 87 19.55 16.52 20.36
C VAL A 87 19.23 18.00 20.55
N PHE A 88 18.35 18.57 19.71
CA PHE A 88 17.91 19.97 19.83
C PHE A 88 16.74 20.07 20.83
N PRO A 89 16.87 20.80 21.93
CA PRO A 89 15.83 20.82 22.96
C PRO A 89 14.55 21.56 22.52
N ASN A 90 14.68 22.57 21.61
CA ASN A 90 13.60 23.46 21.26
C ASN A 90 13.20 23.39 19.75
N LEU A 91 13.75 22.44 18.99
CA LEU A 91 13.46 22.28 17.58
C LEU A 91 11.99 21.87 17.38
N LYS A 92 11.27 22.64 16.55
CA LYS A 92 9.87 22.45 16.22
C LYS A 92 9.62 22.30 14.72
N GLU A 93 10.41 22.96 13.89
CA GLU A 93 10.21 22.96 12.46
C GLU A 93 11.41 22.40 11.70
N LEU A 94 11.14 21.57 10.69
CA LEU A 94 12.14 21.03 9.76
C LEU A 94 11.79 21.39 8.32
N ASN A 95 12.76 21.95 7.62
CA ASN A 95 12.71 22.01 6.16
C ASN A 95 13.48 20.82 5.59
N LEU A 96 12.76 19.84 5.06
CA LEU A 96 13.27 18.63 4.42
C LEU A 96 13.00 18.61 2.91
N SER A 97 12.76 19.77 2.32
CA SER A 97 12.45 19.88 0.90
C SER A 97 13.62 19.42 0.02
N ARG A 98 13.31 18.87 -1.15
CA ARG A 98 14.30 18.49 -2.19
C ARG A 98 15.38 17.51 -1.72
N ASN A 99 15.05 16.56 -0.88
CA ASN A 99 15.96 15.52 -0.41
C ASN A 99 15.89 14.21 -1.20
N GLY A 100 14.91 14.08 -2.12
CA GLY A 100 14.68 12.85 -2.90
C GLY A 100 13.96 11.77 -2.12
N TYR A 101 13.19 12.14 -1.08
CA TYR A 101 12.38 11.20 -0.33
C TYR A 101 11.20 10.70 -1.14
N GLY A 102 10.82 9.46 -0.93
CA GLY A 102 9.66 8.81 -1.50
C GLY A 102 9.90 7.32 -1.75
N PRO A 103 8.84 6.58 -2.16
CA PRO A 103 7.44 7.02 -2.24
C PRO A 103 6.74 7.13 -0.88
N ILE A 104 7.24 6.47 0.18
CA ILE A 104 6.68 6.47 1.54
C ILE A 104 7.52 7.35 2.46
N PHE A 105 6.87 8.20 3.26
CA PHE A 105 7.51 8.96 4.33
C PHE A 105 7.05 8.45 5.70
N HIS A 106 7.99 7.91 6.47
CA HIS A 106 7.71 7.37 7.81
C HIS A 106 7.78 8.47 8.86
N ILE A 107 6.65 8.87 9.41
CA ILE A 107 6.57 9.90 10.48
C ILE A 107 7.37 9.49 11.72
N ALA A 108 7.47 8.20 12.02
CA ALA A 108 8.27 7.69 13.13
C ALA A 108 9.78 7.97 13.01
N SER A 109 10.26 8.37 11.83
CA SER A 109 11.64 8.83 11.63
C SER A 109 11.90 10.23 12.22
N LEU A 110 10.85 11.01 12.50
CA LEU A 110 10.96 12.34 13.08
C LEU A 110 11.08 12.28 14.60
N PRO A 111 11.79 13.25 15.24
CA PRO A 111 11.64 13.49 16.66
C PRO A 111 10.19 13.91 16.99
N SER A 112 9.68 13.43 18.12
CA SER A 112 8.27 13.65 18.52
C SER A 112 7.91 15.13 18.77
N GLN A 113 8.90 15.97 19.01
CA GLN A 113 8.69 17.41 19.22
C GLN A 113 8.48 18.22 17.93
N ILE A 114 8.68 17.62 16.76
CA ILE A 114 8.52 18.33 15.48
C ILE A 114 7.03 18.51 15.19
N THR A 115 6.63 19.77 15.02
CA THR A 115 5.26 20.17 14.69
C THR A 115 5.15 20.94 13.38
N GLY A 116 6.28 21.27 12.74
CA GLY A 116 6.32 21.93 11.44
C GLY A 116 7.21 21.15 10.48
N LEU A 117 6.69 20.87 9.28
CA LEU A 117 7.40 20.07 8.28
C LEU A 117 7.21 20.63 6.88
N ASP A 118 8.32 20.82 6.16
CA ASP A 118 8.32 21.15 4.74
C ASP A 118 8.94 20.00 3.93
N LEU A 119 8.14 19.37 3.08
CA LEU A 119 8.50 18.23 2.24
C LEU A 119 8.45 18.54 0.74
N GLN A 120 8.36 19.81 0.35
CA GLN A 120 8.27 20.21 -1.06
C GLN A 120 9.41 19.61 -1.92
N GLY A 121 9.12 19.30 -3.18
CA GLY A 121 10.13 18.81 -4.12
C GLY A 121 10.70 17.43 -3.80
N ASN A 122 9.99 16.63 -3.02
CA ASN A 122 10.17 15.20 -2.87
C ASN A 122 9.08 14.45 -3.65
N ASP A 123 9.23 13.13 -3.84
CA ASP A 123 8.26 12.28 -4.54
C ASP A 123 7.50 11.39 -3.56
N ILE A 124 6.89 12.02 -2.56
CA ILE A 124 6.15 11.33 -1.49
C ILE A 124 4.71 11.13 -1.95
N TYR A 125 4.26 9.89 -1.93
CA TYR A 125 2.89 9.46 -2.26
C TYR A 125 2.15 8.96 -1.02
N ASP A 126 2.86 8.48 -0.02
CA ASP A 126 2.27 7.82 1.15
C ASP A 126 2.92 8.27 2.46
N PHE A 127 2.14 8.24 3.54
CA PHE A 127 2.60 8.51 4.89
C PHE A 127 2.34 7.32 5.81
N ASP A 128 3.37 6.88 6.53
CA ASP A 128 3.23 5.90 7.58
C ASP A 128 3.31 6.59 8.94
N GLY A 129 2.28 6.39 9.78
CA GLY A 129 2.22 6.93 11.13
C GLY A 129 1.69 8.36 11.27
N LEU A 130 1.01 8.92 10.24
CA LEU A 130 0.35 10.23 10.33
C LEU A 130 -1.01 10.13 11.02
N VAL A 131 -1.85 9.23 10.56
CA VAL A 131 -3.20 8.98 11.09
C VAL A 131 -3.53 7.49 11.08
N THR A 132 -4.58 7.11 11.81
CA THR A 132 -5.36 5.90 11.54
C THR A 132 -6.80 6.31 11.27
N ALA A 133 -7.35 5.87 10.14
CA ALA A 133 -8.72 6.13 9.76
C ALA A 133 -9.57 4.86 9.87
N LYS A 134 -10.84 5.03 10.32
CA LYS A 134 -11.86 4.00 10.34
C LYS A 134 -13.15 4.55 9.78
N VAL A 135 -13.90 3.71 9.09
CA VAL A 135 -15.26 4.04 8.65
C VAL A 135 -16.24 3.48 9.68
N GLU A 136 -17.02 4.35 10.30
CA GLU A 136 -18.07 4.00 11.25
C GLU A 136 -19.35 4.78 10.90
N ASN A 137 -20.43 4.08 10.62
CA ASN A 137 -21.72 4.68 10.21
C ASN A 137 -21.60 5.62 9.00
N ASP A 138 -20.88 5.20 7.97
CA ASP A 138 -20.61 5.95 6.74
C ASP A 138 -19.80 7.25 6.94
N GLU A 139 -19.22 7.44 8.13
CA GLU A 139 -18.31 8.55 8.43
C GLU A 139 -16.87 8.06 8.59
N VAL A 140 -15.91 8.78 8.04
CA VAL A 140 -14.50 8.54 8.29
C VAL A 140 -14.11 9.24 9.59
N LYS A 141 -13.75 8.45 10.59
CA LYS A 141 -13.16 8.93 11.85
C LYS A 141 -11.68 8.70 11.84
N ALA A 142 -10.92 9.73 12.14
CA ALA A 142 -9.47 9.67 12.19
C ALA A 142 -8.94 9.83 13.62
N THR A 143 -7.89 9.10 13.93
CA THR A 143 -7.04 9.36 15.08
C THR A 143 -5.71 9.88 14.57
N ILE A 144 -5.38 11.12 14.91
CA ILE A 144 -4.11 11.74 14.54
C ILE A 144 -3.02 11.13 15.43
N LEU A 145 -2.00 10.54 14.81
CA LEU A 145 -0.88 9.91 15.51
C LEU A 145 0.29 10.87 15.72
N HIS A 146 0.40 11.88 14.86
CA HIS A 146 1.40 12.94 14.98
C HIS A 146 0.78 14.29 14.67
N GLU A 147 0.87 15.21 15.61
CA GLU A 147 0.29 16.56 15.50
C GLU A 147 1.22 17.49 14.73
N PHE A 148 0.68 18.13 13.67
CA PHE A 148 1.36 19.20 12.96
C PHE A 148 0.61 20.51 13.10
N THR A 149 1.36 21.59 13.21
CA THR A 149 0.86 22.98 13.08
C THR A 149 1.17 23.57 11.72
N LYS A 150 2.16 22.97 11.01
CA LYS A 150 2.58 23.35 9.66
C LYS A 150 2.96 22.11 8.87
N LEU A 151 2.40 21.93 7.67
CA LEU A 151 2.68 20.80 6.81
C LEU A 151 2.67 21.24 5.34
N TYR A 152 3.85 21.32 4.71
CA TYR A 152 4.00 21.67 3.32
C TYR A 152 4.36 20.45 2.50
N LEU A 153 3.51 20.11 1.55
CA LEU A 153 3.48 18.85 0.83
C LEU A 153 3.95 18.99 -0.62
N PRO A 154 4.65 18.00 -1.17
CA PRO A 154 4.92 17.91 -2.61
C PRO A 154 3.64 17.65 -3.42
N ALA A 155 3.70 17.89 -4.74
CA ALA A 155 2.56 17.70 -5.65
C ALA A 155 2.08 16.24 -5.70
N SER A 156 2.99 15.25 -5.55
CA SER A 156 2.66 13.82 -5.53
C SER A 156 1.69 13.44 -4.40
N CYS A 157 1.66 14.22 -3.32
CA CYS A 157 0.73 14.00 -2.20
C CYS A 157 -0.74 14.23 -2.57
N LYS A 158 -1.05 14.80 -3.74
CA LYS A 158 -2.46 14.92 -4.20
C LYS A 158 -3.18 13.57 -4.30
N TYR A 159 -2.42 12.50 -4.51
CA TYR A 159 -2.96 11.13 -4.64
C TYR A 159 -3.14 10.41 -3.30
N ASN A 160 -2.56 10.92 -2.21
CA ASN A 160 -2.78 10.35 -0.88
C ASN A 160 -4.11 10.85 -0.29
N VAL A 161 -5.15 10.03 -0.44
CA VAL A 161 -6.48 10.29 0.14
C VAL A 161 -6.60 9.62 1.50
N GLU A 162 -5.98 8.47 1.70
CA GLU A 162 -6.13 7.64 2.90
C GLU A 162 -5.65 8.32 4.18
N ASP A 163 -4.54 9.08 4.11
CA ASP A 163 -3.94 9.71 5.29
C ASP A 163 -4.23 11.21 5.34
N LEU A 164 -4.02 11.93 4.23
CA LEU A 164 -4.07 13.40 4.23
C LEU A 164 -5.49 13.95 4.30
N MET A 165 -6.46 13.29 3.65
CA MET A 165 -7.84 13.75 3.73
C MET A 165 -8.40 13.56 5.16
N PRO A 166 -8.27 12.38 5.81
CA PRO A 166 -8.70 12.24 7.20
C PRO A 166 -7.93 13.12 8.18
N PHE A 167 -6.62 13.34 7.97
CA PHE A 167 -5.84 14.29 8.77
C PHE A 167 -6.41 15.71 8.67
N TYR A 168 -6.69 16.18 7.47
CA TYR A 168 -7.23 17.51 7.22
C TYR A 168 -8.62 17.68 7.81
N THR A 169 -9.55 16.76 7.50
CA THR A 169 -10.95 16.85 7.94
C THR A 169 -11.11 16.70 9.46
N GLN A 170 -10.28 15.87 10.11
CA GLN A 170 -10.28 15.72 11.56
C GLN A 170 -9.82 17.00 12.26
N ASN A 171 -8.77 17.64 11.77
CA ASN A 171 -8.31 18.92 12.32
C ASN A 171 -9.36 20.01 12.17
N GLU A 172 -10.05 20.09 11.01
CA GLU A 172 -11.16 21.03 10.83
C GLU A 172 -12.31 20.76 11.80
N THR A 173 -12.67 19.50 12.00
CA THR A 173 -13.74 19.10 12.94
C THR A 173 -13.40 19.47 14.39
N GLU A 174 -12.12 19.34 14.77
CA GLU A 174 -11.62 19.69 16.11
C GLU A 174 -11.31 21.19 16.26
N ASN A 175 -11.54 22.02 15.23
CA ASN A 175 -11.18 23.42 15.18
C ASN A 175 -9.70 23.70 15.45
N LYS A 176 -8.83 22.79 15.08
CA LYS A 176 -7.38 22.96 15.14
C LYS A 176 -6.90 23.68 13.89
N THR A 177 -6.05 24.70 14.09
CA THR A 177 -5.45 25.43 12.97
C THR A 177 -4.15 24.75 12.58
N VAL A 178 -4.12 24.19 11.35
CA VAL A 178 -2.91 23.67 10.72
C VAL A 178 -2.66 24.46 9.43
N ASP A 179 -1.47 25.03 9.31
CA ASP A 179 -1.01 25.62 8.04
C ASP A 179 -0.61 24.46 7.10
N MET A 180 -1.61 23.86 6.48
CA MET A 180 -1.43 22.74 5.54
C MET A 180 -1.52 23.26 4.11
N GLN A 181 -0.44 23.09 3.35
CA GLN A 181 -0.34 23.51 1.96
C GLN A 181 0.25 22.41 1.09
N MET A 182 -0.10 22.38 -0.18
CA MET A 182 0.40 21.43 -1.15
C MET A 182 0.84 22.14 -2.43
N VAL A 183 1.90 21.64 -3.06
CA VAL A 183 2.35 22.14 -4.36
C VAL A 183 1.32 21.75 -5.43
N ASN A 184 0.82 22.75 -6.17
CA ASN A 184 -0.09 22.52 -7.28
C ASN A 184 0.66 22.15 -8.57
N ASP A 185 -0.06 21.84 -9.65
CA ASP A 185 0.51 21.46 -10.95
C ASP A 185 1.33 22.60 -11.62
N LYS A 186 1.24 23.84 -11.12
CA LYS A 186 2.06 24.98 -11.56
C LYS A 186 3.32 25.16 -10.73
N GLY A 187 3.57 24.29 -9.75
CA GLY A 187 4.73 24.35 -8.88
C GLY A 187 4.64 25.37 -7.73
N SER A 188 3.44 25.88 -7.44
CA SER A 188 3.20 26.84 -6.37
C SER A 188 2.51 26.18 -5.18
N LEU A 189 2.85 26.62 -3.95
CA LEU A 189 2.13 26.21 -2.76
C LEU A 189 0.74 26.86 -2.72
N GLU A 190 -0.25 26.05 -2.46
CA GLU A 190 -1.63 26.46 -2.24
C GLU A 190 -2.19 25.77 -0.98
N LYS A 191 -3.15 26.43 -0.33
CA LYS A 191 -3.83 25.84 0.83
C LYS A 191 -4.43 24.47 0.45
N TYR A 192 -4.14 23.45 1.25
CA TYR A 192 -4.73 22.14 1.05
C TYR A 192 -6.25 22.19 1.08
N ASN A 193 -6.86 21.41 0.22
CA ASN A 193 -8.31 21.20 0.18
C ASN A 193 -8.63 19.79 -0.29
N THR A 194 -9.90 19.43 -0.30
CA THR A 194 -10.37 18.08 -0.69
C THR A 194 -10.87 17.98 -2.14
N LEU A 195 -10.72 19.03 -2.92
CA LEU A 195 -11.11 19.02 -4.33
C LEU A 195 -9.97 18.44 -5.19
N ARG A 196 -10.33 17.56 -6.11
CA ARG A 196 -9.37 16.92 -7.04
C ARG A 196 -9.91 16.97 -8.46
N GLU A 197 -9.10 17.48 -9.38
CA GLU A 197 -9.43 17.50 -10.79
C GLU A 197 -9.33 16.11 -11.41
N ILE A 198 -10.27 15.79 -12.32
CA ILE A 198 -10.19 14.66 -13.24
C ILE A 198 -9.89 15.24 -14.63
N PRO A 199 -8.63 15.22 -15.08
CA PRO A 199 -8.20 16.02 -16.23
C PRO A 199 -8.73 15.51 -17.58
N ASP A 200 -8.80 14.18 -17.79
CA ASP A 200 -9.30 13.61 -19.05
C ASP A 200 -10.82 13.73 -19.15
N GLU A 201 -11.31 14.40 -20.19
CA GLU A 201 -12.74 14.68 -20.36
C GLU A 201 -13.60 13.42 -20.53
N TYR A 202 -13.08 12.38 -21.20
CA TYR A 202 -13.81 11.13 -21.43
C TYR A 202 -13.78 10.23 -20.22
N PHE A 203 -12.66 10.16 -19.50
CA PHE A 203 -12.59 9.46 -18.21
C PHE A 203 -13.50 10.14 -17.18
N ARG A 204 -13.48 11.46 -17.13
CA ARG A 204 -14.36 12.26 -16.28
C ARG A 204 -15.84 12.02 -16.59
N ALA A 205 -16.20 12.00 -17.86
CA ALA A 205 -17.57 11.70 -18.30
C ALA A 205 -17.99 10.29 -17.89
N TYR A 206 -17.10 9.32 -17.98
CA TYR A 206 -17.31 7.95 -17.49
C TYR A 206 -17.56 7.94 -15.98
N LEU A 207 -16.70 8.61 -15.20
CA LEU A 207 -16.87 8.68 -13.74
C LEU A 207 -18.17 9.40 -13.33
N LYS A 208 -18.56 10.46 -14.06
CA LYS A 208 -19.84 11.15 -13.80
C LYS A 208 -21.07 10.26 -14.01
N GLN A 209 -21.03 9.31 -14.93
CA GLN A 209 -22.15 8.37 -15.12
C GLN A 209 -22.32 7.45 -13.90
N LYS A 210 -21.25 7.14 -13.17
CA LYS A 210 -21.25 6.19 -12.05
C LYS A 210 -21.28 6.87 -10.68
N PHE A 211 -20.62 8.01 -10.55
CA PHE A 211 -20.32 8.67 -9.28
C PHE A 211 -20.65 10.17 -9.34
N ALA A 212 -21.80 10.52 -9.91
CA ALA A 212 -22.21 11.91 -10.11
C ALA A 212 -22.20 12.73 -8.81
N SER A 213 -22.48 12.10 -7.67
CA SER A 213 -22.57 12.79 -6.39
C SER A 213 -21.24 13.29 -5.85
N LEU A 214 -20.14 12.73 -6.30
CA LEU A 214 -18.80 13.12 -5.88
C LEU A 214 -18.36 14.43 -6.56
N PHE A 215 -18.93 14.76 -7.73
CA PHE A 215 -18.57 15.96 -8.47
C PHE A 215 -19.16 17.22 -7.83
N THR A 216 -18.33 18.24 -7.66
CA THR A 216 -18.71 19.55 -7.13
C THR A 216 -18.97 20.56 -8.26
N ASP A 217 -18.29 20.34 -9.38
CA ASP A 217 -18.40 21.12 -10.61
C ASP A 217 -18.15 20.21 -11.83
N ASP A 218 -17.86 20.80 -12.98
CA ASP A 218 -17.65 20.04 -14.20
C ASP A 218 -16.36 19.22 -14.22
N THR A 219 -15.35 19.55 -13.42
CA THR A 219 -14.01 18.98 -13.48
C THR A 219 -13.53 18.35 -12.19
N HIS A 220 -14.08 18.71 -11.03
CA HIS A 220 -13.56 18.31 -9.73
C HIS A 220 -14.51 17.39 -8.97
N ILE A 221 -13.92 16.38 -8.34
CA ILE A 221 -14.54 15.59 -7.28
C ILE A 221 -14.10 16.08 -5.91
N ASP A 222 -14.94 15.86 -4.90
CA ASP A 222 -14.60 16.08 -3.51
C ASP A 222 -14.32 14.73 -2.83
N ILE A 223 -13.03 14.48 -2.54
CA ILE A 223 -12.57 13.22 -1.97
C ILE A 223 -13.03 12.99 -0.52
N SER A 224 -13.57 14.01 0.14
CA SER A 224 -14.12 13.91 1.50
C SER A 224 -15.60 13.50 1.54
N LYS A 225 -16.21 13.26 0.39
CA LYS A 225 -17.62 12.86 0.31
C LYS A 225 -17.77 11.35 0.20
N PRO A 226 -18.70 10.75 0.96
CA PRO A 226 -19.13 9.38 0.72
C PRO A 226 -19.94 9.28 -0.59
N MET A 227 -19.93 8.09 -1.20
CA MET A 227 -20.84 7.77 -2.30
C MET A 227 -22.30 7.73 -1.79
N LYS A 228 -23.23 8.20 -2.61
CA LYS A 228 -24.65 8.01 -2.32
C LYS A 228 -25.05 6.53 -2.38
N ASN A 229 -26.13 6.16 -1.71
CA ASN A 229 -26.63 4.77 -1.69
C ASN A 229 -26.86 4.20 -3.10
N SER A 230 -27.26 5.04 -4.08
CA SER A 230 -27.44 4.63 -5.48
C SER A 230 -26.14 4.35 -6.23
N GLU A 231 -25.01 4.78 -5.71
CA GLU A 231 -23.66 4.61 -6.26
C GLU A 231 -22.85 3.55 -5.52
N GLN A 232 -23.35 3.11 -4.35
CA GLN A 232 -22.74 2.03 -3.58
C GLN A 232 -22.85 0.72 -4.36
N GLY A 233 -21.73 0.01 -4.49
CA GLY A 233 -21.62 -1.19 -5.31
C GLY A 233 -21.20 -0.93 -6.76
N GLU A 234 -21.13 0.34 -7.20
CA GLU A 234 -20.50 0.68 -8.46
C GLU A 234 -18.98 0.44 -8.39
N SER A 235 -18.38 0.23 -9.56
CA SER A 235 -16.95 -0.02 -9.72
C SER A 235 -16.40 0.74 -10.92
N ILE A 236 -15.12 0.99 -10.95
CA ILE A 236 -14.43 1.42 -12.17
C ILE A 236 -14.12 0.18 -12.97
N HIS A 237 -14.77 0.05 -14.14
CA HIS A 237 -14.62 -1.08 -15.03
C HIS A 237 -14.44 -0.60 -16.46
N LEU A 238 -13.19 -0.59 -16.95
CA LEU A 238 -12.81 -0.14 -18.30
C LEU A 238 -12.09 -1.27 -19.04
N TRP A 239 -12.89 -2.13 -19.66
CA TRP A 239 -12.42 -3.22 -20.53
C TRP A 239 -12.99 -3.08 -21.92
N TYR A 240 -12.39 -3.76 -22.88
CA TYR A 240 -12.88 -3.80 -24.27
C TYR A 240 -14.37 -4.18 -24.37
N SER A 241 -14.84 -5.01 -23.46
CA SER A 241 -16.24 -5.42 -23.37
C SER A 241 -17.14 -4.43 -22.61
N SER A 242 -16.59 -3.32 -22.10
CA SER A 242 -17.40 -2.32 -21.41
C SER A 242 -18.34 -1.63 -22.40
N GLN A 243 -19.55 -1.29 -21.92
CA GLN A 243 -20.56 -0.61 -22.74
C GLN A 243 -20.31 0.90 -22.86
N TYR A 244 -19.16 1.40 -22.45
CA TYR A 244 -18.82 2.81 -22.56
C TYR A 244 -18.35 3.17 -23.97
N GLU A 245 -19.19 3.88 -24.71
CA GLU A 245 -18.97 4.19 -26.13
C GLU A 245 -17.70 4.98 -26.45
N ASN A 246 -17.19 5.75 -25.47
CA ASN A 246 -16.01 6.60 -25.66
C ASN A 246 -14.74 6.06 -24.98
N ILE A 247 -14.69 4.77 -24.67
CA ILE A 247 -13.54 4.17 -23.97
C ILE A 247 -12.22 4.36 -24.74
N ASP A 248 -12.26 4.28 -26.05
CA ASP A 248 -11.12 4.47 -26.94
C ASP A 248 -10.63 5.93 -27.01
N LYS A 249 -11.42 6.90 -26.53
CA LYS A 249 -11.04 8.31 -26.46
C LYS A 249 -10.36 8.68 -25.16
N ILE A 250 -10.46 7.86 -24.11
CA ILE A 250 -9.75 8.08 -22.86
C ILE A 250 -8.24 8.03 -23.14
N ASN A 251 -7.51 9.08 -22.80
CA ASN A 251 -6.06 9.17 -22.95
C ASN A 251 -5.33 9.16 -21.62
N SER A 252 -6.00 9.50 -20.52
CA SER A 252 -5.48 9.45 -19.16
C SER A 252 -6.55 8.90 -18.22
N ILE A 253 -6.12 8.07 -17.28
CA ILE A 253 -6.94 7.58 -16.18
C ILE A 253 -6.54 8.24 -14.87
N GLU A 254 -5.83 9.36 -14.94
CA GLU A 254 -5.49 10.15 -13.75
C GLU A 254 -6.75 10.50 -12.97
N GLY A 255 -6.69 10.25 -11.68
CA GLY A 255 -7.83 10.37 -10.77
C GLY A 255 -8.38 9.02 -10.31
N VAL A 256 -8.01 7.89 -10.95
CA VAL A 256 -8.34 6.56 -10.42
C VAL A 256 -7.73 6.34 -9.04
N GLU A 257 -6.59 6.95 -8.77
CA GLU A 257 -5.89 6.92 -7.49
C GLU A 257 -6.78 7.44 -6.35
N TYR A 258 -7.64 8.42 -6.63
CA TYR A 258 -8.58 8.97 -5.63
C TYR A 258 -9.65 7.98 -5.19
N PHE A 259 -9.81 6.87 -5.89
CA PHE A 259 -10.76 5.81 -5.55
C PHE A 259 -10.08 4.62 -4.86
N VAL A 260 -8.84 4.29 -5.24
CA VAL A 260 -8.18 3.08 -4.75
C VAL A 260 -7.76 3.16 -3.28
N ASN A 261 -7.54 4.35 -2.75
CA ASN A 261 -7.15 4.55 -1.35
C ASN A 261 -8.09 5.46 -0.56
N ASN A 262 -9.32 5.68 -1.04
CA ASN A 262 -10.30 6.49 -0.33
C ASN A 262 -11.05 5.66 0.71
N PRO A 263 -10.94 5.96 2.01
CA PRO A 263 -11.57 5.19 3.06
C PRO A 263 -13.11 5.21 3.03
N TYR A 264 -13.74 6.18 2.35
CA TYR A 264 -15.20 6.22 2.19
C TYR A 264 -15.75 5.13 1.25
N TYR A 265 -14.93 4.61 0.29
CA TYR A 265 -15.40 3.71 -0.77
C TYR A 265 -15.09 2.27 -0.40
N GLN A 266 -15.93 1.65 0.42
CA GLN A 266 -15.72 0.31 0.95
C GLN A 266 -16.01 -0.80 -0.08
N ASP A 267 -15.24 -1.89 0.01
CA ASP A 267 -15.33 -3.06 -0.86
C ASP A 267 -15.23 -2.73 -2.36
N PHE A 268 -14.44 -1.70 -2.68
CA PHE A 268 -14.38 -1.11 -4.01
C PHE A 268 -13.54 -1.95 -4.98
N TYR A 269 -13.96 -1.94 -6.24
CA TYR A 269 -13.28 -2.61 -7.35
C TYR A 269 -12.81 -1.62 -8.39
N VAL A 270 -11.56 -1.77 -8.82
CA VAL A 270 -11.01 -1.10 -9.99
C VAL A 270 -10.46 -2.15 -10.95
N SER A 271 -10.99 -2.16 -12.16
CA SER A 271 -10.62 -3.10 -13.20
C SER A 271 -10.44 -2.35 -14.53
N ILE A 272 -9.20 -2.20 -14.95
CA ILE A 272 -8.83 -1.47 -16.15
C ILE A 272 -7.91 -2.36 -17.01
N GLY A 273 -8.39 -2.69 -18.22
CA GLY A 273 -7.65 -3.54 -19.14
C GLY A 273 -8.13 -3.28 -20.57
N TYR A 274 -7.53 -2.29 -21.22
CA TYR A 274 -7.86 -1.92 -22.59
C TYR A 274 -6.63 -1.99 -23.48
N THR A 275 -6.80 -1.79 -24.78
CA THR A 275 -5.70 -1.83 -25.75
C THR A 275 -4.71 -0.67 -25.59
N LYS A 276 -5.16 0.47 -25.05
CA LYS A 276 -4.29 1.59 -24.71
C LYS A 276 -3.44 1.29 -23.50
N HIS A 277 -2.24 1.84 -23.50
CA HIS A 277 -1.34 1.82 -22.38
C HIS A 277 -1.47 3.11 -21.58
N TYR A 278 -1.71 2.98 -20.28
CA TYR A 278 -1.79 4.11 -19.34
C TYR A 278 -0.62 4.10 -18.37
N THR A 279 -0.44 5.19 -17.66
CA THR A 279 0.55 5.29 -16.59
C THR A 279 -0.12 5.81 -15.34
N ILE A 280 0.13 5.14 -14.22
CA ILE A 280 -0.20 5.58 -12.86
C ILE A 280 1.12 5.66 -12.11
N GLY A 281 1.47 6.82 -11.58
CA GLY A 281 2.78 7.05 -10.98
C GLY A 281 3.12 6.05 -9.87
N TYR A 282 2.21 5.91 -8.93
CA TYR A 282 2.34 5.01 -7.78
C TYR A 282 0.98 4.46 -7.37
N ILE A 283 0.90 3.19 -7.06
CA ILE A 283 -0.32 2.52 -6.63
C ILE A 283 -0.19 2.11 -5.17
N MET A 284 -1.08 2.64 -4.34
CA MET A 284 -1.17 2.34 -2.90
C MET A 284 -2.64 2.16 -2.48
N PRO A 285 -3.26 1.03 -2.81
CA PRO A 285 -4.64 0.79 -2.44
C PRO A 285 -4.77 0.67 -0.92
N GLY A 286 -5.81 1.32 -0.38
CA GLY A 286 -6.12 1.28 1.05
C GLY A 286 -6.87 0.01 1.46
N ALA A 287 -7.29 -0.02 2.73
CA ALA A 287 -8.08 -1.12 3.29
C ALA A 287 -9.52 -1.18 2.73
N ASN A 288 -9.91 -0.23 1.90
CA ASN A 288 -11.20 -0.15 1.23
C ASN A 288 -11.29 -1.02 -0.02
N ILE A 289 -10.15 -1.31 -0.68
CA ILE A 289 -10.10 -1.99 -1.98
C ILE A 289 -10.26 -3.51 -1.83
N LYS A 290 -11.13 -4.10 -2.64
CA LYS A 290 -11.38 -5.54 -2.70
C LYS A 290 -10.87 -6.18 -3.99
N GLY A 291 -10.86 -5.42 -5.09
CA GLY A 291 -10.32 -5.86 -6.37
C GLY A 291 -9.50 -4.78 -7.05
N LEU A 292 -8.31 -5.17 -7.55
CA LEU A 292 -7.41 -4.33 -8.31
C LEU A 292 -6.91 -5.12 -9.52
N GLN A 293 -7.40 -4.75 -10.70
CA GLN A 293 -7.07 -5.43 -11.94
C GLN A 293 -6.55 -4.40 -12.94
N PHE A 294 -5.25 -4.42 -13.19
CA PHE A 294 -4.57 -3.53 -14.11
C PHE A 294 -3.86 -4.30 -15.21
N THR A 295 -4.25 -4.02 -16.45
CA THR A 295 -3.58 -4.55 -17.64
C THR A 295 -3.26 -3.39 -18.58
N ASN A 296 -2.05 -3.36 -19.15
CA ASN A 296 -1.52 -2.24 -19.92
C ASN A 296 -1.43 -0.93 -19.11
N ILE A 297 -1.04 -1.04 -17.85
CA ILE A 297 -0.79 0.12 -16.98
C ILE A 297 0.63 0.03 -16.46
N SER A 298 1.41 1.09 -16.67
CA SER A 298 2.75 1.24 -16.11
C SER A 298 2.71 1.89 -14.75
N THR A 299 3.47 1.33 -13.80
CA THR A 299 3.60 1.85 -12.42
C THR A 299 5.05 2.23 -12.10
N PRO A 300 5.60 3.31 -12.69
CA PRO A 300 7.03 3.63 -12.65
C PRO A 300 7.61 3.84 -11.26
N ASN A 301 6.83 4.28 -10.29
CA ASN A 301 7.28 4.46 -8.91
C ASN A 301 6.88 3.29 -7.99
N GLY A 302 6.24 2.25 -8.55
CA GLY A 302 5.93 1.01 -7.85
C GLY A 302 4.50 0.85 -7.38
N VAL A 303 4.29 -0.26 -6.69
CA VAL A 303 3.01 -0.70 -6.12
C VAL A 303 3.24 -1.10 -4.67
N ASP A 304 2.50 -0.50 -3.75
CA ASP A 304 2.49 -0.89 -2.33
C ASP A 304 1.10 -1.43 -1.94
N LEU A 305 1.03 -2.70 -1.59
CA LEU A 305 -0.20 -3.36 -1.17
C LEU A 305 -0.27 -3.59 0.35
N THR A 306 0.65 -3.04 1.13
CA THR A 306 0.76 -3.31 2.58
C THR A 306 -0.48 -2.88 3.36
N LYS A 307 -1.20 -1.86 2.90
CA LYS A 307 -2.44 -1.36 3.48
C LYS A 307 -3.70 -2.05 2.93
N ALA A 308 -3.60 -2.80 1.83
CA ALA A 308 -4.72 -3.39 1.10
C ALA A 308 -5.26 -4.68 1.75
N LYS A 309 -5.65 -4.61 3.01
CA LYS A 309 -6.02 -5.77 3.86
C LYS A 309 -7.28 -6.51 3.42
N LYS A 310 -8.13 -5.90 2.57
CA LYS A 310 -9.32 -6.53 2.00
C LYS A 310 -9.12 -7.02 0.57
N LEU A 311 -7.94 -6.78 -0.01
CA LEU A 311 -7.67 -7.09 -1.41
C LEU A 311 -7.72 -8.61 -1.65
N ALA A 312 -8.69 -9.03 -2.44
CA ALA A 312 -8.99 -10.42 -2.73
C ALA A 312 -8.75 -10.79 -4.20
N ASN A 313 -8.86 -9.80 -5.10
CA ASN A 313 -8.77 -10.00 -6.54
C ASN A 313 -7.67 -9.10 -7.10
N VAL A 314 -6.62 -9.72 -7.65
CA VAL A 314 -5.40 -9.04 -8.09
C VAL A 314 -5.04 -9.45 -9.51
N THR A 315 -4.92 -8.47 -10.38
CA THR A 315 -4.40 -8.67 -11.75
C THR A 315 -3.40 -7.56 -12.09
N PHE A 316 -2.21 -7.96 -12.52
CA PHE A 316 -1.24 -7.09 -13.17
C PHE A 316 -0.81 -7.69 -14.50
N GLY A 317 -0.87 -6.90 -15.56
CA GLY A 317 -0.51 -7.35 -16.89
C GLY A 317 0.19 -6.27 -17.71
N ASN A 318 1.26 -6.66 -18.41
CA ASN A 318 2.02 -5.78 -19.30
C ASN A 318 2.58 -4.52 -18.59
N ASP A 319 3.07 -4.68 -17.36
CA ASP A 319 3.77 -3.64 -16.63
C ASP A 319 5.26 -3.99 -16.49
N ASP A 320 6.10 -3.34 -17.30
CA ASP A 320 7.55 -3.54 -17.27
C ASP A 320 8.22 -2.78 -16.10
N TYR A 321 7.51 -1.94 -15.36
CA TYR A 321 8.03 -1.25 -14.17
C TYR A 321 7.81 -2.05 -12.88
N LEU A 322 6.88 -2.98 -12.87
CA LEU A 322 6.59 -3.80 -11.69
C LEU A 322 7.77 -4.73 -11.39
N THR A 323 8.50 -4.47 -10.31
CA THR A 323 9.68 -5.25 -9.90
C THR A 323 9.42 -6.19 -8.75
N SER A 324 8.46 -5.85 -7.90
CA SER A 324 8.06 -6.64 -6.73
C SER A 324 6.56 -6.51 -6.48
N LEU A 325 5.97 -7.57 -5.91
CA LEU A 325 4.58 -7.56 -5.48
C LEU A 325 4.47 -8.28 -4.13
N ASP A 326 4.13 -7.53 -3.10
CA ASP A 326 3.91 -8.06 -1.75
C ASP A 326 2.42 -8.17 -1.45
N LEU A 327 1.91 -9.40 -1.45
CA LEU A 327 0.53 -9.74 -1.13
C LEU A 327 0.38 -10.29 0.31
N SER A 328 1.42 -10.22 1.13
CA SER A 328 1.47 -10.88 2.44
C SER A 328 0.36 -10.42 3.40
N ASN A 329 -0.09 -9.18 3.27
CA ASN A 329 -1.15 -8.58 4.09
C ASN A 329 -2.55 -8.63 3.46
N THR A 330 -2.68 -9.20 2.26
CA THR A 330 -3.95 -9.28 1.53
C THR A 330 -4.76 -10.52 1.91
N VAL A 331 -6.00 -10.57 1.46
CA VAL A 331 -6.89 -11.73 1.64
C VAL A 331 -7.06 -12.54 0.35
N VAL A 332 -6.13 -12.42 -0.59
CA VAL A 332 -6.20 -13.08 -1.90
C VAL A 332 -6.39 -14.61 -1.80
N ALA A 333 -5.88 -15.24 -0.75
CA ALA A 333 -6.01 -16.68 -0.51
C ALA A 333 -6.93 -17.01 0.68
N ASN A 334 -7.89 -16.15 1.00
CA ASN A 334 -8.77 -16.29 2.15
C ASN A 334 -10.26 -16.45 1.77
N GLN A 335 -10.58 -16.76 0.52
CA GLN A 335 -11.98 -16.99 0.13
C GLN A 335 -12.56 -18.14 0.95
N GLN A 336 -13.73 -17.91 1.55
CA GLN A 336 -14.43 -18.95 2.28
C GLN A 336 -15.04 -19.97 1.32
N LEU A 337 -15.12 -21.22 1.74
CA LEU A 337 -15.64 -22.31 0.91
C LEU A 337 -17.12 -22.13 0.55
N ASP A 338 -17.87 -21.45 1.38
CA ASP A 338 -19.30 -21.16 1.17
C ASP A 338 -19.58 -20.04 0.18
N ASP A 339 -18.57 -19.19 -0.12
CA ASP A 339 -18.69 -18.01 -0.98
C ASP A 339 -18.30 -18.29 -2.45
N ILE A 340 -18.25 -19.56 -2.84
CA ILE A 340 -17.75 -19.97 -4.16
C ILE A 340 -18.64 -19.55 -5.32
N ASP A 341 -19.92 -19.44 -5.07
CA ASP A 341 -20.89 -18.94 -6.04
C ASP A 341 -20.98 -17.42 -6.05
N ALA A 342 -20.15 -16.72 -5.25
CA ALA A 342 -20.07 -15.28 -5.25
C ALA A 342 -19.59 -14.80 -6.64
N THR A 343 -20.20 -13.74 -7.12
CA THR A 343 -19.88 -13.10 -8.41
C THR A 343 -18.44 -12.61 -8.50
N VAL A 344 -17.73 -12.61 -7.39
CA VAL A 344 -16.34 -12.20 -7.29
C VAL A 344 -15.54 -13.27 -6.54
N SER A 345 -14.69 -13.96 -7.27
CA SER A 345 -13.78 -14.95 -6.73
C SER A 345 -12.41 -14.34 -6.43
N ASN A 346 -11.75 -14.85 -5.39
CA ASN A 346 -10.37 -14.49 -5.11
C ASN A 346 -9.46 -14.97 -6.24
N MET A 347 -8.66 -14.09 -6.81
CA MET A 347 -7.75 -14.44 -7.89
C MET A 347 -6.41 -13.70 -7.81
N LEU A 348 -5.40 -14.34 -8.37
CA LEU A 348 -4.10 -13.76 -8.65
C LEU A 348 -3.74 -14.01 -10.11
N GLN A 349 -3.63 -12.97 -10.89
CA GLN A 349 -3.19 -13.04 -12.29
C GLN A 349 -2.04 -12.07 -12.52
N ILE A 350 -0.90 -12.58 -12.95
CA ILE A 350 0.26 -11.75 -13.29
C ILE A 350 0.79 -12.22 -14.64
N THR A 351 0.80 -11.32 -15.61
CA THR A 351 1.16 -11.67 -16.99
C THR A 351 2.07 -10.61 -17.61
N ASN A 352 3.12 -11.06 -18.32
CA ASN A 352 4.00 -10.17 -19.09
C ASN A 352 4.64 -9.02 -18.29
N CYS A 353 4.87 -9.20 -16.99
CA CYS A 353 5.60 -8.26 -16.15
C CYS A 353 7.08 -8.67 -16.14
N LYS A 354 7.84 -8.17 -17.12
CA LYS A 354 9.18 -8.70 -17.41
C LYS A 354 10.21 -8.51 -16.31
N ASN A 355 10.07 -7.45 -15.52
CA ASN A 355 11.00 -7.08 -14.46
C ASN A 355 10.55 -7.56 -13.07
N LEU A 356 9.39 -8.22 -12.95
CA LEU A 356 8.95 -8.77 -11.67
C LEU A 356 9.91 -9.87 -11.21
N SER A 357 10.62 -9.60 -10.13
CA SER A 357 11.64 -10.50 -9.55
C SER A 357 11.24 -11.07 -8.20
N SER A 358 10.25 -10.45 -7.52
CA SER A 358 9.78 -10.86 -6.20
C SER A 358 8.25 -10.90 -6.15
N LEU A 359 7.71 -12.03 -5.69
CA LEU A 359 6.29 -12.22 -5.41
C LEU A 359 6.17 -12.85 -4.02
N MET A 360 5.52 -12.13 -3.11
CA MET A 360 5.24 -12.64 -1.76
C MET A 360 3.75 -12.87 -1.59
N LEU A 361 3.36 -14.07 -1.15
CA LEU A 361 1.99 -14.46 -0.87
C LEU A 361 1.71 -14.46 0.65
N PRO A 362 0.43 -14.44 1.07
CA PRO A 362 0.08 -14.59 2.49
C PRO A 362 0.70 -15.85 3.09
N LYS A 363 1.30 -15.75 4.28
CA LYS A 363 2.01 -16.87 4.93
C LYS A 363 1.06 -17.90 5.52
N ASP A 364 -0.05 -17.45 6.11
CA ASP A 364 -1.01 -18.27 6.83
C ASP A 364 -2.45 -18.02 6.33
N PRO A 365 -2.75 -18.29 5.06
CA PRO A 365 -4.08 -18.06 4.53
C PRO A 365 -5.08 -19.03 5.17
N ILE A 366 -6.29 -18.53 5.45
CA ILE A 366 -7.36 -19.30 6.13
C ILE A 366 -8.40 -19.89 5.16
N GLY A 367 -8.32 -19.55 3.90
CA GLY A 367 -9.25 -19.97 2.86
C GLY A 367 -8.56 -20.48 1.60
N ILE A 368 -9.19 -20.22 0.48
CA ILE A 368 -8.72 -20.62 -0.84
C ILE A 368 -8.42 -19.44 -1.75
N ILE A 369 -7.68 -19.71 -2.81
CA ILE A 369 -7.61 -18.88 -3.99
C ILE A 369 -8.28 -19.60 -5.16
N ASN A 370 -9.22 -18.94 -5.84
CA ASN A 370 -9.94 -19.59 -6.93
C ASN A 370 -9.05 -19.73 -8.16
N THR A 371 -8.35 -18.69 -8.54
CA THR A 371 -7.48 -18.71 -9.73
C THR A 371 -6.09 -18.17 -9.42
N VAL A 372 -5.08 -18.92 -9.81
CA VAL A 372 -3.69 -18.45 -9.93
C VAL A 372 -3.28 -18.55 -11.38
N LEU A 373 -2.94 -17.43 -12.01
CA LEU A 373 -2.38 -17.37 -13.36
C LEU A 373 -1.07 -16.58 -13.34
N LEU A 374 0.02 -17.26 -13.67
CA LEU A 374 1.35 -16.67 -13.81
C LEU A 374 1.87 -16.96 -15.22
N SER A 375 2.18 -15.93 -15.98
CA SER A 375 2.58 -16.11 -17.38
C SER A 375 3.64 -15.10 -17.80
N ASN A 376 4.70 -15.61 -18.44
CA ASN A 376 5.77 -14.80 -19.04
C ASN A 376 6.37 -13.77 -18.05
N LEU A 377 6.94 -14.30 -16.96
CA LEU A 377 7.61 -13.55 -15.89
C LEU A 377 9.10 -13.94 -15.83
N PRO A 378 9.91 -13.52 -16.80
CA PRO A 378 11.27 -14.04 -16.99
C PRO A 378 12.25 -13.72 -15.86
N SER A 379 11.99 -12.66 -15.10
CA SER A 379 12.81 -12.26 -13.94
C SER A 379 12.39 -12.94 -12.63
N LEU A 380 11.23 -13.58 -12.59
CA LEU A 380 10.72 -14.26 -11.40
C LEU A 380 11.32 -15.67 -11.30
N ASN A 381 12.40 -15.79 -10.53
CA ASN A 381 13.15 -17.05 -10.42
C ASN A 381 12.60 -18.02 -9.37
N ASN A 382 11.77 -17.54 -8.45
CA ASN A 382 11.17 -18.35 -7.39
C ASN A 382 9.69 -18.04 -7.24
N VAL A 383 8.86 -19.07 -7.29
CA VAL A 383 7.43 -18.98 -7.03
C VAL A 383 7.10 -19.91 -5.87
N ASP A 384 6.77 -19.38 -4.71
CA ASP A 384 6.37 -20.17 -3.54
C ASP A 384 4.85 -20.13 -3.36
N LEU A 385 4.16 -21.20 -3.77
CA LEU A 385 2.73 -21.39 -3.58
C LEU A 385 2.42 -22.28 -2.35
N SER A 386 3.44 -22.68 -1.58
CA SER A 386 3.28 -23.69 -0.53
C SER A 386 2.44 -23.24 0.67
N SER A 387 2.28 -21.93 0.86
CA SER A 387 1.38 -21.38 1.89
C SER A 387 -0.10 -21.51 1.53
N ILE A 388 -0.42 -21.61 0.23
CA ILE A 388 -1.81 -21.68 -0.24
C ILE A 388 -2.40 -23.02 0.13
N LYS A 389 -3.58 -23.02 0.78
CA LYS A 389 -4.23 -24.24 1.25
C LYS A 389 -5.00 -24.97 0.17
N ALA A 390 -5.63 -24.23 -0.75
CA ALA A 390 -6.36 -24.81 -1.87
C ALA A 390 -6.42 -23.84 -3.05
N ILE A 391 -6.39 -24.39 -4.28
CA ILE A 391 -6.50 -23.69 -5.55
C ILE A 391 -7.54 -24.41 -6.40
N SER A 392 -8.44 -23.67 -7.06
CA SER A 392 -9.38 -24.24 -8.01
C SER A 392 -8.80 -24.32 -9.43
N THR A 393 -8.15 -23.24 -9.88
CA THR A 393 -7.52 -23.16 -11.21
C THR A 393 -6.09 -22.69 -11.08
N LEU A 394 -5.15 -23.46 -11.62
CA LEU A 394 -3.73 -23.15 -11.65
C LEU A 394 -3.21 -23.11 -13.08
N CYS A 395 -2.87 -21.93 -13.55
CA CYS A 395 -2.32 -21.66 -14.88
C CYS A 395 -0.90 -21.10 -14.75
N ILE A 396 0.08 -21.80 -15.30
CA ILE A 396 1.48 -21.36 -15.29
C ILE A 396 2.09 -21.52 -16.68
N PHE A 397 2.41 -20.40 -17.32
CA PHE A 397 2.89 -20.39 -18.70
C PHE A 397 4.22 -19.65 -18.82
N GLN A 398 5.11 -20.15 -19.70
CA GLN A 398 6.34 -19.48 -20.11
C GLN A 398 7.23 -19.03 -18.92
N MET A 399 7.27 -19.87 -17.87
CA MET A 399 8.08 -19.65 -16.66
C MET A 399 9.36 -20.49 -16.72
N HIS A 400 10.25 -20.17 -17.70
CA HIS A 400 11.41 -21.00 -18.01
C HIS A 400 12.41 -21.13 -16.87
N ASN A 401 12.70 -20.02 -16.18
CA ASN A 401 13.75 -19.94 -15.17
C ASN A 401 13.22 -20.16 -13.73
N ALA A 402 11.91 -20.13 -13.53
CA ALA A 402 11.35 -20.20 -12.18
C ALA A 402 11.44 -21.61 -11.59
N SER A 403 11.91 -21.69 -10.35
CA SER A 403 11.64 -22.81 -9.46
C SER A 403 10.26 -22.63 -8.81
N ILE A 404 9.44 -23.65 -8.83
CA ILE A 404 8.05 -23.57 -8.35
C ILE A 404 7.88 -24.50 -7.16
N LYS A 405 7.54 -23.92 -6.02
CA LYS A 405 7.16 -24.68 -4.82
C LYS A 405 5.65 -24.74 -4.73
N TYR A 406 5.12 -25.92 -5.02
CA TYR A 406 3.68 -26.15 -5.08
C TYR A 406 3.03 -26.24 -3.70
N PRO A 407 1.68 -26.04 -3.61
CA PRO A 407 0.93 -26.22 -2.36
C PRO A 407 1.04 -27.66 -1.82
N ALA A 408 0.95 -27.80 -0.50
CA ALA A 408 0.78 -29.10 0.10
C ALA A 408 -0.61 -29.65 -0.22
N LEU A 409 -0.67 -30.89 -0.74
CA LEU A 409 -1.89 -31.50 -1.29
C LEU A 409 -2.93 -31.94 -0.28
N THR A 410 -2.67 -31.79 1.01
CA THR A 410 -3.64 -32.11 2.07
C THR A 410 -4.88 -31.20 2.05
N ASN A 411 -4.82 -30.11 1.28
CA ASN A 411 -5.83 -29.07 1.24
C ASN A 411 -6.47 -28.94 -0.14
N VAL A 412 -6.93 -30.06 -0.71
CA VAL A 412 -7.79 -30.02 -1.89
C VAL A 412 -9.13 -29.39 -1.49
N TYR A 413 -9.56 -28.48 -2.35
CA TYR A 413 -10.75 -27.69 -2.22
C TYR A 413 -12.04 -28.46 -1.95
N TYR A 414 -12.79 -28.13 -0.90
CA TYR A 414 -14.11 -28.66 -0.58
C TYR A 414 -15.12 -27.55 -0.35
N THR A 415 -16.36 -27.70 -0.80
CA THR A 415 -17.47 -26.94 -0.26
C THR A 415 -18.32 -27.85 0.65
N ALA A 416 -18.79 -27.28 1.73
CA ALA A 416 -19.62 -27.96 2.70
C ALA A 416 -21.02 -28.37 2.16
N LYS A 417 -21.43 -27.88 0.99
CA LYS A 417 -22.80 -28.03 0.46
C LYS A 417 -23.01 -29.18 -0.48
N ASN A 418 -21.97 -29.87 -0.92
CA ASN A 418 -22.08 -30.90 -1.95
C ASN A 418 -21.84 -32.32 -1.41
N THR A 419 -22.49 -33.29 -2.02
CA THR A 419 -22.23 -34.72 -1.73
C THR A 419 -20.81 -35.10 -2.17
N LEU A 420 -20.25 -36.19 -1.59
CA LEU A 420 -18.91 -36.67 -1.95
C LEU A 420 -18.77 -36.97 -3.46
N GLU A 421 -19.84 -37.40 -4.13
CA GLU A 421 -19.87 -37.67 -5.58
C GLU A 421 -19.81 -36.35 -6.39
N GLU A 422 -20.54 -35.34 -5.99
CA GLU A 422 -20.45 -34.01 -6.61
C GLU A 422 -19.09 -33.35 -6.35
N LEU A 423 -18.48 -33.61 -5.21
CA LEU A 423 -17.14 -33.16 -4.88
C LEU A 423 -16.09 -33.81 -5.79
N ALA A 424 -16.22 -35.10 -6.06
CA ALA A 424 -15.30 -35.83 -6.93
C ALA A 424 -15.35 -35.31 -8.39
N SER A 425 -16.54 -34.92 -8.86
CA SER A 425 -16.73 -34.49 -10.24
C SER A 425 -16.45 -32.99 -10.51
N LYS A 426 -16.62 -32.12 -9.51
CA LYS A 426 -16.60 -30.64 -9.72
C LYS A 426 -15.38 -29.91 -9.19
N ARG A 427 -14.47 -30.59 -8.46
CA ARG A 427 -13.46 -29.87 -7.64
C ARG A 427 -12.06 -30.41 -7.69
N LYS A 428 -11.69 -30.74 -8.84
CA LYS A 428 -10.32 -31.00 -9.21
C LYS A 428 -9.66 -29.66 -9.49
N ILE A 429 -8.39 -29.51 -9.11
CA ILE A 429 -7.63 -28.35 -9.59
C ILE A 429 -7.62 -28.43 -11.12
N SER A 430 -8.09 -27.38 -11.76
CA SER A 430 -7.93 -27.24 -13.19
C SER A 430 -6.50 -26.76 -13.47
N PHE A 431 -5.71 -27.61 -14.15
CA PHE A 431 -4.34 -27.27 -14.53
C PHE A 431 -4.29 -26.82 -15.99
N SER A 432 -3.53 -25.75 -16.22
CA SER A 432 -3.10 -25.36 -17.55
C SER A 432 -1.64 -24.91 -17.47
N LEU A 433 -0.74 -25.73 -18.01
CA LEU A 433 0.70 -25.54 -17.88
C LEU A 433 1.34 -25.51 -19.27
N SER A 434 2.32 -24.65 -19.49
CA SER A 434 3.15 -24.75 -20.67
C SER A 434 4.10 -25.95 -20.57
N LYS A 435 4.57 -26.46 -21.71
CA LYS A 435 5.44 -27.63 -21.78
C LYS A 435 6.68 -27.52 -20.87
N ASN A 436 7.35 -26.38 -20.92
CA ASN A 436 8.54 -26.11 -20.13
C ASN A 436 8.30 -26.08 -18.61
N VAL A 437 7.09 -25.75 -18.17
CA VAL A 437 6.68 -25.83 -16.76
C VAL A 437 6.28 -27.27 -16.41
N PHE A 438 5.55 -27.93 -17.28
CA PHE A 438 5.12 -29.32 -17.08
C PHE A 438 6.30 -30.29 -16.92
N GLU A 439 7.35 -30.14 -17.72
CA GLU A 439 8.54 -31.02 -17.72
C GLU A 439 9.47 -30.81 -16.51
N LYS A 440 9.26 -29.79 -15.69
CA LYS A 440 10.08 -29.57 -14.47
C LYS A 440 9.88 -30.70 -13.45
N SER A 441 10.96 -31.12 -12.80
CA SER A 441 10.93 -32.20 -11.82
C SER A 441 9.99 -31.92 -10.64
N GLU A 442 10.00 -30.70 -10.13
CA GLU A 442 9.09 -30.28 -9.06
C GLU A 442 7.63 -30.32 -9.48
N THR A 443 7.32 -29.99 -10.73
CA THR A 443 5.95 -30.07 -11.29
C THR A 443 5.51 -31.53 -11.42
N GLN A 444 6.37 -32.40 -11.96
CA GLN A 444 6.08 -33.84 -12.09
C GLN A 444 5.88 -34.50 -10.72
N ASN A 445 6.70 -34.16 -9.74
CA ASN A 445 6.55 -34.63 -8.37
C ASN A 445 5.22 -34.17 -7.75
N PHE A 446 4.85 -32.92 -7.94
CA PHE A 446 3.58 -32.37 -7.49
C PHE A 446 2.39 -33.11 -8.14
N ILE A 447 2.39 -33.26 -9.47
CA ILE A 447 1.34 -33.94 -10.21
C ILE A 447 1.18 -35.41 -9.73
N THR A 448 2.30 -36.14 -9.56
CA THR A 448 2.30 -37.51 -9.09
C THR A 448 1.70 -37.61 -7.68
N SER A 449 2.10 -36.75 -6.78
CA SER A 449 1.58 -36.71 -5.40
C SER A 449 0.10 -36.31 -5.37
N TYR A 450 -0.31 -35.38 -6.23
CA TYR A 450 -1.70 -34.95 -6.36
C TYR A 450 -2.60 -36.08 -6.88
N LYS A 451 -2.17 -36.79 -7.92
CA LYS A 451 -2.88 -37.99 -8.43
C LYS A 451 -3.04 -39.02 -7.35
N ALA A 452 -1.99 -39.33 -6.58
CA ALA A 452 -2.05 -40.30 -5.46
C ALA A 452 -3.06 -39.83 -4.39
N SER A 453 -3.04 -38.57 -4.01
CA SER A 453 -4.00 -38.02 -3.03
C SER A 453 -5.45 -38.10 -3.50
N LEU A 454 -5.72 -37.87 -4.78
CA LEU A 454 -7.06 -38.02 -5.36
C LEU A 454 -7.53 -39.48 -5.31
N ARG A 455 -6.64 -40.44 -5.68
CA ARG A 455 -6.93 -41.86 -5.66
C ARG A 455 -7.35 -42.33 -4.26
N ASP A 456 -6.61 -41.94 -3.25
CA ASP A 456 -6.87 -42.33 -1.87
C ASP A 456 -8.21 -41.81 -1.34
N ARG A 457 -8.67 -40.70 -1.86
CA ARG A 457 -9.89 -40.02 -1.39
C ARG A 457 -11.15 -40.38 -2.16
N TYR A 458 -11.05 -40.66 -3.46
CA TYR A 458 -12.22 -40.69 -4.35
C TYR A 458 -12.37 -41.94 -5.23
N ASN A 459 -11.44 -42.87 -5.21
CA ASN A 459 -11.42 -44.05 -6.11
C ASN A 459 -11.57 -43.74 -7.62
N SER A 460 -11.49 -42.46 -8.03
CA SER A 460 -11.73 -42.01 -9.41
C SER A 460 -10.43 -41.48 -10.05
N TYR A 461 -9.49 -42.38 -10.23
CA TYR A 461 -8.15 -42.09 -10.74
C TYR A 461 -8.09 -41.92 -12.27
N GLU A 462 -8.99 -42.59 -13.01
CA GLU A 462 -8.88 -42.77 -14.47
C GLU A 462 -9.04 -41.51 -15.29
N GLU A 463 -9.65 -40.44 -14.76
CA GLU A 463 -9.87 -39.18 -15.50
C GLU A 463 -8.67 -38.24 -15.56
N TYR A 464 -7.55 -38.53 -14.90
CA TYR A 464 -6.40 -37.67 -14.79
C TYR A 464 -5.14 -38.13 -15.53
N ASP A 465 -5.25 -39.10 -16.42
CA ASP A 465 -4.10 -39.58 -17.19
C ASP A 465 -3.59 -38.57 -18.25
N SER A 466 -4.42 -37.62 -18.61
CA SER A 466 -3.99 -36.52 -19.50
C SER A 466 -4.13 -35.15 -18.79
N PHE A 467 -3.03 -34.64 -18.26
CA PHE A 467 -3.00 -33.24 -17.86
C PHE A 467 -2.98 -32.37 -19.13
N PRO A 468 -3.90 -31.41 -19.24
CA PRO A 468 -3.85 -30.50 -20.39
C PRO A 468 -2.62 -29.58 -20.25
N TRP A 469 -1.64 -29.78 -21.08
CA TRP A 469 -0.57 -28.84 -21.32
C TRP A 469 -0.58 -28.45 -22.81
N SER A 470 -0.19 -27.22 -23.11
CA SER A 470 -0.19 -26.71 -24.47
C SER A 470 1.22 -26.50 -24.98
N GLU A 471 1.51 -27.04 -26.16
CA GLU A 471 2.79 -26.80 -26.84
C GLU A 471 2.92 -25.38 -27.40
N ASN A 472 1.79 -24.66 -27.55
CA ASN A 472 1.70 -23.41 -28.29
C ASN A 472 1.53 -22.17 -27.42
N ILE A 473 1.78 -22.24 -26.11
CA ILE A 473 1.69 -21.08 -25.22
C ILE A 473 3.04 -20.75 -24.59
#